data_1cac09463a67be49d0b9820613606936
#
_entry.id   1cac09463a67be49d0b9820613606936
#
_cell.length_a   1.000
_cell.length_b   1.000
_cell.length_c   1.000
_cell.angle_alpha   90.00
_cell.angle_beta   90.00
_cell.angle_gamma   90.00
#
_symmetry.space_group_name_H-M   'P 1'
#
loop_
_entity.id
_entity.type
_entity.pdbx_description
1 polymer ?
#
loop_
_entity_poly.entity_id
_entity_poly.type
_entity_poly.pdbx_seq_one_letter_code
_entity_poly.pdbx_strand_id
1 'polypeptide(L)'
;MKKVFTTLLASVMAMAALAQATTDSNGIIVEKPEGTLYDNLYWNSEYYYSDGGYCTTGAEDGTVATIVEAANGDIYIYNPFSGFPVNSWIKGEKAGGDTINVRGYQPVYAYDYGGKTEVDSLVIFDVKETKHQDEEGNEYYSFDASRTAGQVAKFLWKDGTLTQLDDHILGISTATDSGTYTWAKVGDYHIKARKVDDPVLKLPDNLTWKNYKFLNDATNSFSDATVIKLGFDNDNNVYFNMNADINNSWIKGTIDGNKLTFKGHQYFGTDNKYHRHLFFMPGRAETTYDSYNGDEVTNYYFTDNITFDYNPQTGAFQSDSVMFLNSGDQNVYYYTMYKNMRFEPFTQVAATPTEPIIHMGPEVVKFSEDDTGFASYFIDLETPFLDVDSNYINPDSMYYRIYLDDSTNVYTFTTSDYPTLTEDMTDIPVLLHDGTIVGMYGRFHMVQFASQDLFFDTDLNSVVERVGVQMFYKGQGETRHSKIVWWNIDEQKVENGIKAPVTTAGEGHVNYYDLSGRRVENPSNGIFIMKQGNNVRKVFKH
;
A
#
# COMPACT_ATOMS: atom_id res chain seq x y z
N MET A 1 66.31 -7.75 -6.65
CA MET A 1 65.66 -7.27 -5.40
C MET A 1 65.05 -5.87 -5.49
N LYS A 2 65.69 -4.85 -6.04
CA LYS A 2 65.09 -3.49 -6.16
C LYS A 2 63.79 -3.41 -6.98
N LYS A 3 63.63 -4.18 -8.06
CA LYS A 3 62.40 -4.20 -8.89
C LYS A 3 61.19 -4.87 -8.22
N VAL A 4 61.42 -5.88 -7.37
CA VAL A 4 60.35 -6.55 -6.63
C VAL A 4 59.80 -5.66 -5.50
N PHE A 5 60.68 -4.90 -4.85
CA PHE A 5 60.26 -3.96 -3.80
C PHE A 5 59.43 -2.79 -4.35
N THR A 6 59.80 -2.29 -5.54
CA THR A 6 59.02 -1.19 -6.18
C THR A 6 57.65 -1.63 -6.64
N THR A 7 57.50 -2.88 -7.12
CA THR A 7 56.23 -3.46 -7.53
C THR A 7 55.33 -3.78 -6.33
N LEU A 8 55.91 -4.22 -5.21
CA LEU A 8 55.16 -4.45 -3.99
C LEU A 8 54.68 -3.13 -3.35
N LEU A 9 55.52 -2.07 -3.36
CA LEU A 9 55.16 -0.75 -2.85
C LEU A 9 54.10 -0.08 -3.72
N ALA A 10 54.15 -0.26 -5.05
CA ALA A 10 53.14 0.25 -6.00
C ALA A 10 51.81 -0.50 -5.84
N SER A 11 51.81 -1.82 -5.57
CA SER A 11 50.59 -2.59 -5.32
C SER A 11 49.95 -2.25 -3.96
N VAL A 12 50.77 -1.97 -2.94
CA VAL A 12 50.25 -1.53 -1.61
C VAL A 12 49.72 -0.11 -1.68
N MET A 13 50.37 0.80 -2.44
CA MET A 13 49.82 2.15 -2.67
C MET A 13 48.57 2.14 -3.59
N ALA A 14 48.49 1.23 -4.57
CA ALA A 14 47.31 1.08 -5.38
C ALA A 14 46.12 0.53 -4.56
N MET A 15 46.36 -0.40 -3.61
CA MET A 15 45.32 -0.88 -2.70
C MET A 15 44.90 0.17 -1.67
N ALA A 16 45.81 1.08 -1.28
CA ALA A 16 45.45 2.20 -0.37
C ALA A 16 44.70 3.34 -1.08
N ALA A 17 44.81 3.46 -2.41
CA ALA A 17 44.09 4.44 -3.22
C ALA A 17 42.66 4.00 -3.61
N LEU A 18 42.32 2.71 -3.42
CA LEU A 18 41.03 2.12 -3.79
C LEU A 18 39.92 2.23 -2.74
N ALA A 19 40.17 2.92 -1.62
CA ALA A 19 39.20 2.98 -0.52
C ALA A 19 38.45 4.33 -0.43
N GLN A 20 38.59 5.18 -1.43
CA GLN A 20 37.92 6.50 -1.42
C GLN A 20 36.66 6.42 -2.30
N ALA A 21 35.50 6.68 -1.66
CA ALA A 21 34.24 6.75 -2.38
C ALA A 21 34.26 7.88 -3.44
N THR A 22 33.69 7.63 -4.60
CA THR A 22 33.54 8.61 -5.67
C THR A 22 32.48 9.64 -5.28
N THR A 23 32.81 10.92 -5.37
CA THR A 23 31.85 12.02 -5.13
C THR A 23 31.53 12.73 -6.42
N ASP A 24 30.32 13.31 -6.50
CA ASP A 24 29.94 14.24 -7.57
C ASP A 24 30.62 15.61 -7.42
N SER A 25 30.27 16.56 -8.25
CA SER A 25 30.81 17.95 -8.23
C SER A 25 30.48 18.71 -6.94
N ASN A 26 29.48 18.29 -6.18
CA ASN A 26 29.03 18.88 -4.92
C ASN A 26 29.63 18.17 -3.69
N GLY A 27 30.46 17.15 -3.90
CA GLY A 27 31.06 16.33 -2.84
C GLY A 27 30.14 15.24 -2.28
N ILE A 28 28.99 14.99 -2.92
CA ILE A 28 28.01 13.98 -2.50
C ILE A 28 28.48 12.61 -2.99
N ILE A 29 28.44 11.61 -2.10
CA ILE A 29 28.75 10.20 -2.46
C ILE A 29 27.51 9.59 -3.10
N VAL A 30 27.43 9.59 -4.43
CA VAL A 30 26.28 9.07 -5.20
C VAL A 30 26.50 7.64 -5.68
N GLU A 31 27.75 7.24 -5.94
CA GLU A 31 28.08 5.89 -6.36
C GLU A 31 28.28 4.97 -5.15
N LYS A 32 27.91 3.69 -5.32
CA LYS A 32 28.13 2.68 -4.28
C LYS A 32 29.62 2.55 -3.98
N PRO A 33 30.07 2.78 -2.73
CA PRO A 33 31.48 2.63 -2.35
C PRO A 33 31.97 1.18 -2.51
N GLU A 34 33.28 1.01 -2.68
CA GLU A 34 33.90 -0.31 -2.69
C GLU A 34 33.98 -0.90 -1.28
N GLY A 35 33.69 -2.19 -1.16
CA GLY A 35 33.75 -2.91 0.11
C GLY A 35 32.82 -4.10 0.18
N THR A 36 32.67 -4.63 1.37
CA THR A 36 31.70 -5.69 1.67
C THR A 36 30.31 -5.08 1.78
N LEU A 37 29.40 -5.53 0.93
CA LEU A 37 28.01 -5.08 0.91
C LEU A 37 27.19 -5.85 1.94
N TYR A 38 26.44 -5.11 2.74
CA TYR A 38 25.38 -5.59 3.62
C TYR A 38 24.08 -4.92 3.15
N ASP A 39 23.31 -5.63 2.38
CA ASP A 39 22.01 -5.22 1.89
C ASP A 39 20.88 -5.89 2.68
N ASN A 40 19.65 -5.43 2.47
CA ASN A 40 18.46 -5.95 3.15
C ASN A 40 18.58 -5.98 4.69
N LEU A 41 19.27 -5.00 5.28
CA LEU A 41 19.27 -4.85 6.72
C LEU A 41 17.96 -4.24 7.19
N TYR A 42 17.45 -4.72 8.31
CA TYR A 42 16.27 -4.20 8.99
C TYR A 42 16.64 -2.97 9.79
N TRP A 43 16.09 -1.81 9.41
CA TRP A 43 16.33 -0.51 10.05
C TRP A 43 15.21 -0.16 11.02
N ASN A 44 15.62 0.26 12.23
CA ASN A 44 14.76 0.93 13.20
C ASN A 44 15.40 2.24 13.60
N SER A 45 14.59 3.25 13.81
CA SER A 45 14.99 4.53 14.39
C SER A 45 13.79 5.24 14.99
N GLU A 46 14.04 6.24 15.80
CA GLU A 46 13.10 7.31 16.03
C GLU A 46 13.49 8.46 15.10
N TYR A 47 12.53 9.22 14.65
CA TYR A 47 12.78 10.34 13.73
C TYR A 47 11.99 11.57 14.11
N TYR A 48 12.47 12.72 13.66
CA TYR A 48 11.69 13.92 13.54
C TYR A 48 11.67 14.40 12.09
N TYR A 49 10.59 15.06 11.73
CA TYR A 49 10.40 15.74 10.44
C TYR A 49 9.89 17.14 10.69
N SER A 50 10.50 18.14 10.06
CA SER A 50 10.09 19.53 10.16
C SER A 50 9.82 20.12 8.78
N ASP A 51 8.60 20.62 8.56
CA ASP A 51 8.20 21.33 7.36
C ASP A 51 7.38 22.56 7.74
N GLY A 52 7.83 23.75 7.28
CA GLY A 52 7.10 24.99 7.39
C GLY A 52 6.70 25.44 8.81
N GLY A 53 7.43 24.98 9.85
CA GLY A 53 7.12 25.30 11.26
C GLY A 53 6.34 24.22 12.00
N TYR A 54 5.93 23.15 11.31
CA TYR A 54 5.42 21.95 11.98
C TYR A 54 6.56 20.99 12.22
N CYS A 55 6.60 20.42 13.43
CA CYS A 55 7.53 19.38 13.78
C CYS A 55 6.75 18.13 14.20
N THR A 56 7.03 17.03 13.53
CA THR A 56 6.44 15.72 13.83
C THR A 56 7.52 14.76 14.24
N THR A 57 7.28 13.99 15.28
CA THR A 57 8.14 12.88 15.69
C THR A 57 7.44 11.56 15.43
N GLY A 58 8.22 10.51 15.20
CA GLY A 58 7.70 9.17 14.98
C GLY A 58 8.77 8.11 15.15
N ALA A 59 8.39 6.88 14.92
CA ALA A 59 9.29 5.75 14.90
C ALA A 59 9.29 5.10 13.52
N GLU A 60 10.47 4.75 13.01
CA GLU A 60 10.66 3.97 11.81
C GLU A 60 10.90 2.51 12.19
N ASP A 61 10.19 1.61 11.53
CA ASP A 61 10.26 0.19 11.80
C ASP A 61 10.18 -0.62 10.49
N GLY A 62 11.25 -1.37 10.20
CA GLY A 62 11.28 -2.28 9.06
C GLY A 62 11.66 -1.65 7.71
N THR A 63 12.28 -0.48 7.67
CA THR A 63 12.88 0.04 6.42
C THR A 63 14.08 -0.84 6.01
N VAL A 64 14.25 -1.01 4.71
CA VAL A 64 15.42 -1.70 4.16
C VAL A 64 16.62 -0.78 4.17
N ALA A 65 17.68 -1.14 4.91
CA ALA A 65 18.93 -0.41 4.92
C ALA A 65 20.03 -1.13 4.15
N THR A 66 20.93 -0.34 3.58
CA THR A 66 22.11 -0.81 2.87
C THR A 66 23.36 -0.17 3.44
N ILE A 67 24.36 -1.00 3.80
CA ILE A 67 25.64 -0.58 4.37
C ILE A 67 26.77 -1.22 3.58
N VAL A 68 27.83 -0.48 3.33
CA VAL A 68 29.10 -1.00 2.79
C VAL A 68 30.20 -0.83 3.83
N GLU A 69 30.93 -1.90 4.13
CA GLU A 69 32.14 -1.87 4.95
C GLU A 69 33.37 -1.87 4.06
N ALA A 70 34.11 -0.79 4.06
CA ALA A 70 35.34 -0.62 3.31
C ALA A 70 36.51 -1.42 3.92
N ALA A 71 37.55 -1.69 3.14
CA ALA A 71 38.72 -2.47 3.58
C ALA A 71 39.48 -1.86 4.78
N ASN A 72 39.39 -0.54 4.99
CA ASN A 72 39.96 0.16 6.15
C ASN A 72 39.06 0.13 7.40
N GLY A 73 37.86 -0.47 7.27
CA GLY A 73 36.85 -0.59 8.32
C GLY A 73 35.95 0.62 8.48
N ASP A 74 36.05 1.63 7.59
CA ASP A 74 35.02 2.67 7.49
C ASP A 74 33.73 2.03 6.97
N ILE A 75 32.57 2.59 7.35
CA ILE A 75 31.28 2.17 6.80
C ILE A 75 30.64 3.30 5.99
N TYR A 76 29.80 2.91 5.06
CA TYR A 76 28.97 3.82 4.29
C TYR A 76 27.51 3.39 4.41
N ILE A 77 26.62 4.32 4.75
CA ILE A 77 25.20 4.05 4.96
C ILE A 77 24.42 4.77 3.85
N TYR A 78 23.60 4.02 3.12
CA TYR A 78 22.75 4.56 2.05
C TYR A 78 21.40 5.01 2.60
N ASN A 79 20.93 6.20 2.19
CA ASN A 79 19.63 6.76 2.60
C ASN A 79 19.36 6.65 4.12
N PRO A 80 20.20 7.24 4.99
CA PRO A 80 20.13 7.01 6.44
C PRO A 80 19.02 7.80 7.15
N PHE A 81 18.12 8.47 6.41
CA PHE A 81 17.09 9.35 6.97
C PHE A 81 15.70 8.83 6.65
N SER A 82 14.91 8.60 7.69
CA SER A 82 13.53 8.17 7.59
C SER A 82 12.67 9.26 6.92
N GLY A 83 11.84 8.84 5.97
CA GLY A 83 10.91 9.76 5.30
C GLY A 83 11.54 10.79 4.34
N PHE A 84 12.87 10.82 4.19
CA PHE A 84 13.54 11.72 3.25
C PHE A 84 14.65 11.02 2.45
N PRO A 85 14.34 10.42 1.29
CA PRO A 85 15.35 9.74 0.47
C PRO A 85 16.32 10.76 -0.16
N VAL A 86 17.57 10.74 0.32
CA VAL A 86 18.65 11.59 -0.25
C VAL A 86 19.32 10.94 -1.45
N ASN A 87 19.14 9.63 -1.68
CA ASN A 87 19.75 8.83 -2.73
C ASN A 87 21.29 8.93 -2.75
N SER A 88 21.90 9.02 -1.59
CA SER A 88 23.33 9.17 -1.40
C SER A 88 23.81 8.39 -0.17
N TRP A 89 25.13 8.30 -0.04
CA TRP A 89 25.80 7.62 1.05
C TRP A 89 26.40 8.60 2.03
N ILE A 90 26.32 8.31 3.32
CA ILE A 90 27.10 8.97 4.35
C ILE A 90 28.27 8.08 4.78
N LYS A 91 29.38 8.69 5.16
CA LYS A 91 30.56 8.01 5.65
C LYS A 91 30.64 8.02 7.17
N GLY A 92 30.81 6.84 7.75
CA GLY A 92 31.25 6.65 9.15
C GLY A 92 32.70 6.20 9.19
N GLU A 93 33.54 6.89 9.96
CA GLU A 93 34.97 6.58 10.11
C GLU A 93 35.23 5.66 11.27
N LYS A 94 36.04 4.63 11.07
CA LYS A 94 36.47 3.74 12.14
C LYS A 94 37.32 4.49 13.17
N ALA A 95 36.86 4.49 14.43
CA ALA A 95 37.49 5.22 15.52
C ALA A 95 38.32 4.34 16.48
N GLY A 96 38.21 3.00 16.34
CA GLY A 96 38.91 2.01 17.14
C GLY A 96 37.98 0.89 17.61
N GLY A 97 38.47 -0.32 17.68
CA GLY A 97 37.61 -1.51 17.88
C GLY A 97 36.52 -1.58 16.84
N ASP A 98 35.27 -1.73 17.29
CA ASP A 98 34.09 -1.80 16.46
C ASP A 98 33.31 -0.46 16.43
N THR A 99 33.93 0.62 16.89
CA THR A 99 33.33 1.96 16.97
C THR A 99 33.48 2.70 15.65
N ILE A 100 32.39 3.34 15.21
CA ILE A 100 32.30 4.17 14.02
C ILE A 100 31.82 5.56 14.44
N ASN A 101 32.47 6.61 13.96
CA ASN A 101 32.06 8.00 14.14
C ASN A 101 31.59 8.58 12.81
N VAL A 102 30.40 9.14 12.77
CA VAL A 102 29.91 9.95 11.66
C VAL A 102 30.23 11.42 11.94
N ARG A 103 30.88 12.08 10.99
CA ARG A 103 31.23 13.52 11.09
C ARG A 103 30.20 14.38 10.39
N GLY A 104 29.97 15.58 10.93
CA GLY A 104 29.14 16.59 10.32
C GLY A 104 29.68 17.16 8.99
N TYR A 105 28.87 17.97 8.38
CA TYR A 105 29.15 18.66 7.10
C TYR A 105 29.40 17.74 5.90
N GLN A 106 28.96 16.50 5.93
CA GLN A 106 28.91 15.66 4.74
C GLN A 106 27.71 16.08 3.87
N PRO A 107 27.92 16.49 2.61
CA PRO A 107 26.82 16.82 1.73
C PRO A 107 26.08 15.54 1.32
N VAL A 108 24.75 15.59 1.31
CA VAL A 108 23.89 14.43 1.02
C VAL A 108 22.88 14.67 -0.08
N TYR A 109 22.56 15.94 -0.36
CA TYR A 109 21.60 16.29 -1.40
C TYR A 109 21.87 17.72 -1.92
N ALA A 110 21.65 17.94 -3.20
CA ALA A 110 21.79 19.26 -3.82
C ALA A 110 20.45 19.67 -4.47
N TYR A 111 19.98 20.87 -4.15
CA TYR A 111 18.79 21.46 -4.77
C TYR A 111 19.17 22.30 -5.98
N ASP A 112 18.52 22.05 -7.09
CA ASP A 112 18.50 22.96 -8.25
C ASP A 112 17.18 23.76 -8.22
N TYR A 113 17.24 25.01 -7.83
CA TYR A 113 16.10 25.93 -7.86
C TYR A 113 15.89 26.56 -9.25
N GLY A 114 15.98 25.77 -10.32
CA GLY A 114 15.57 26.19 -11.66
C GLY A 114 16.17 27.52 -12.11
N GLY A 115 17.47 27.53 -12.45
CA GLY A 115 18.14 28.67 -13.07
C GLY A 115 18.85 29.65 -12.14
N LYS A 116 19.02 29.33 -10.85
CA LYS A 116 19.94 30.03 -9.97
C LYS A 116 21.35 29.43 -10.10
N THR A 117 22.35 30.28 -10.11
CA THR A 117 23.76 29.89 -10.20
C THR A 117 24.33 29.25 -8.92
N GLU A 118 23.54 29.19 -7.86
CA GLU A 118 23.95 28.65 -6.58
C GLU A 118 23.06 27.44 -6.26
N VAL A 119 23.71 26.31 -6.01
CA VAL A 119 23.06 25.06 -5.56
C VAL A 119 23.09 25.05 -4.04
N ASP A 120 21.91 25.04 -3.41
CA ASP A 120 21.81 24.78 -1.98
C ASP A 120 22.01 23.29 -1.71
N SER A 121 22.97 22.96 -0.85
CA SER A 121 23.24 21.59 -0.45
C SER A 121 22.66 21.30 0.93
N LEU A 122 22.01 20.13 1.08
CA LEU A 122 21.75 19.57 2.41
C LEU A 122 22.98 18.81 2.89
N VAL A 123 23.35 19.08 4.10
CA VAL A 123 24.50 18.45 4.79
C VAL A 123 24.09 17.90 6.13
N ILE A 124 24.87 16.96 6.65
CA ILE A 124 24.64 16.31 7.95
C ILE A 124 25.02 17.25 9.09
N PHE A 125 24.16 17.29 10.09
CA PHE A 125 24.40 17.95 11.36
C PHE A 125 24.01 17.08 12.55
N ASP A 126 24.60 17.37 13.71
CA ASP A 126 24.03 17.00 15.00
C ASP A 126 22.85 17.95 15.28
N VAL A 127 21.70 17.38 15.56
CA VAL A 127 20.48 18.14 15.83
C VAL A 127 20.15 18.07 17.32
N LYS A 128 19.78 19.18 17.89
CA LYS A 128 19.35 19.28 19.28
C LYS A 128 17.87 19.49 19.36
N GLU A 129 17.24 18.63 20.13
CA GLU A 129 15.87 18.82 20.57
C GLU A 129 15.84 19.84 21.71
N THR A 130 14.95 20.81 21.62
CA THR A 130 14.68 21.77 22.68
C THR A 130 13.19 21.77 23.00
N LYS A 131 12.88 21.47 24.25
CA LYS A 131 11.50 21.49 24.76
C LYS A 131 11.12 22.92 25.12
N HIS A 132 9.97 23.35 24.64
CA HIS A 132 9.36 24.65 24.93
C HIS A 132 8.00 24.45 25.59
N GLN A 133 7.49 25.53 26.15
CA GLN A 133 6.14 25.58 26.68
C GLN A 133 5.50 26.89 26.19
N ASP A 134 4.29 26.82 25.66
CA ASP A 134 3.53 28.01 25.25
C ASP A 134 2.92 28.75 26.47
N GLU A 135 2.25 29.88 26.21
CA GLU A 135 1.60 30.68 27.23
C GLU A 135 0.44 29.95 27.94
N GLU A 136 -0.11 28.91 27.28
CA GLU A 136 -1.21 28.08 27.78
C GLU A 136 -0.69 26.86 28.57
N GLY A 137 0.64 26.64 28.59
CA GLY A 137 1.27 25.53 29.27
C GLY A 137 1.43 24.25 28.46
N ASN A 138 1.10 24.29 27.16
CA ASN A 138 1.30 23.15 26.27
C ASN A 138 2.78 23.01 25.91
N GLU A 139 3.26 21.79 25.90
CA GLU A 139 4.65 21.47 25.55
C GLU A 139 4.78 21.28 24.01
N TYR A 140 5.79 21.91 23.43
CA TYR A 140 6.18 21.66 22.05
C TYR A 140 7.71 21.57 21.94
N TYR A 141 8.19 20.99 20.84
CA TYR A 141 9.61 20.73 20.63
C TYR A 141 10.09 21.48 19.38
N SER A 142 11.30 22.06 19.47
CA SER A 142 12.06 22.50 18.30
C SER A 142 13.29 21.63 18.12
N PHE A 143 13.74 21.50 16.87
CA PHE A 143 14.91 20.73 16.48
C PHE A 143 15.86 21.64 15.71
N ASP A 144 17.01 21.95 16.31
CA ASP A 144 17.94 22.92 15.80
C ASP A 144 19.27 22.26 15.42
N ALA A 145 19.76 22.52 14.19
CA ALA A 145 21.05 22.01 13.74
C ALA A 145 22.20 22.66 14.49
N SER A 146 23.03 21.85 15.13
CA SER A 146 24.30 22.30 15.72
C SER A 146 25.36 22.44 14.63
N ARG A 147 25.76 23.65 14.34
CA ARG A 147 26.71 23.98 13.26
C ARG A 147 28.18 23.86 13.65
N THR A 148 28.50 23.00 14.62
CA THR A 148 29.87 22.67 14.95
C THR A 148 30.35 21.48 14.15
N ALA A 149 31.46 21.67 13.40
CA ALA A 149 32.12 20.57 12.70
C ALA A 149 32.68 19.58 13.73
N GLY A 150 31.99 18.47 13.93
CA GLY A 150 32.35 17.46 14.91
C GLY A 150 31.72 16.12 14.61
N GLN A 151 31.78 15.23 15.58
CA GLN A 151 31.03 13.98 15.55
C GLN A 151 29.55 14.29 15.71
N VAL A 152 28.73 13.77 14.82
CA VAL A 152 27.26 13.95 14.83
C VAL A 152 26.52 12.69 15.22
N ALA A 153 27.16 11.52 15.13
CA ALA A 153 26.64 10.26 15.66
C ALA A 153 27.78 9.28 15.89
N LYS A 154 27.61 8.39 16.86
CA LYS A 154 28.54 7.31 17.19
C LYS A 154 27.81 5.98 17.14
N PHE A 155 28.41 5.02 16.43
CA PHE A 155 27.83 3.70 16.25
C PHE A 155 28.79 2.60 16.71
N LEU A 156 28.21 1.47 17.08
CA LEU A 156 28.86 0.17 17.11
C LEU A 156 28.54 -0.54 15.80
N TRP A 157 29.58 -0.97 15.06
CA TRP A 157 29.43 -1.82 13.88
C TRP A 157 30.05 -3.16 14.17
N LYS A 158 29.24 -4.18 14.37
CA LYS A 158 29.71 -5.52 14.73
C LYS A 158 28.83 -6.59 14.11
N ASP A 159 29.47 -7.59 13.49
CA ASP A 159 28.82 -8.78 12.91
C ASP A 159 27.67 -8.43 11.94
N GLY A 160 27.82 -7.33 11.16
CA GLY A 160 26.80 -6.84 10.24
C GLY A 160 25.60 -6.17 10.92
N THR A 161 25.76 -5.74 12.16
CA THR A 161 24.76 -4.95 12.93
C THR A 161 25.32 -3.58 13.26
N LEU A 162 24.55 -2.54 12.94
CA LEU A 162 24.79 -1.17 13.33
C LEU A 162 23.91 -0.83 14.54
N THR A 163 24.48 -0.20 15.56
CA THR A 163 23.73 0.28 16.71
C THR A 163 24.27 1.63 17.14
N GLN A 164 23.41 2.63 17.23
CA GLN A 164 23.80 3.94 17.74
C GLN A 164 24.14 3.85 19.23
N LEU A 165 25.22 4.51 19.65
CA LEU A 165 25.78 4.46 21.02
C LEU A 165 25.54 5.73 21.81
N ASP A 166 25.10 6.79 21.17
CA ASP A 166 24.83 8.10 21.78
C ASP A 166 23.37 8.53 21.48
N ASP A 167 22.95 9.60 22.12
CA ASP A 167 21.61 10.17 21.95
C ASP A 167 21.62 11.35 20.94
N HIS A 168 22.66 11.45 20.12
CA HIS A 168 22.72 12.48 19.09
C HIS A 168 21.69 12.21 17.99
N ILE A 169 21.09 13.27 17.48
CA ILE A 169 20.18 13.18 16.36
C ILE A 169 21.00 13.40 15.07
N LEU A 170 21.10 12.35 14.25
CA LEU A 170 21.71 12.41 12.94
C LEU A 170 20.74 13.13 11.98
N GLY A 171 20.93 14.43 11.79
CA GLY A 171 20.01 15.24 11.02
C GLY A 171 20.61 15.87 9.77
N ILE A 172 19.77 16.40 8.91
CA ILE A 172 20.13 17.17 7.71
C ILE A 172 19.55 18.57 7.72
N SER A 173 20.31 19.53 7.27
CA SER A 173 19.90 20.92 7.09
C SER A 173 20.66 21.56 5.93
N THR A 174 20.30 22.79 5.54
CA THR A 174 21.02 23.55 4.51
C THR A 174 22.45 23.91 4.97
N ALA A 175 23.40 23.81 4.06
CA ALA A 175 24.81 24.14 4.32
C ALA A 175 25.03 25.63 4.55
N THR A 176 24.27 26.48 3.85
CA THR A 176 24.39 27.93 3.90
C THR A 176 23.70 28.49 5.13
N ASP A 177 24.46 29.14 5.98
CA ASP A 177 23.94 29.85 7.15
C ASP A 177 23.59 31.28 6.79
N SER A 178 22.35 31.54 6.41
CA SER A 178 21.83 32.89 6.28
C SER A 178 21.33 33.48 7.60
N GLY A 179 21.61 32.84 8.72
CA GLY A 179 21.42 33.39 10.07
C GLY A 179 19.99 33.43 10.59
N THR A 180 18.97 33.15 9.78
CA THR A 180 17.57 33.33 10.21
C THR A 180 16.68 32.10 10.09
N TYR A 181 17.06 31.07 9.34
CA TYR A 181 16.25 29.85 9.15
C TYR A 181 17.12 28.61 9.07
N THR A 182 17.66 28.18 10.19
CA THR A 182 18.34 26.90 10.33
C THR A 182 17.31 25.80 10.56
N TRP A 183 16.73 25.30 9.49
CA TRP A 183 15.80 24.21 9.60
C TRP A 183 16.55 22.88 9.50
N ALA A 184 16.61 22.16 10.59
CA ALA A 184 16.86 20.75 10.50
C ALA A 184 15.57 20.12 9.97
N LYS A 185 15.58 19.59 8.74
CA LYS A 185 14.36 19.09 8.08
C LYS A 185 13.98 17.72 8.55
N VAL A 186 14.96 16.84 8.73
CA VAL A 186 14.78 15.44 9.10
C VAL A 186 15.96 15.03 9.97
N GLY A 187 15.73 14.17 10.91
CA GLY A 187 16.81 13.54 11.68
C GLY A 187 16.35 12.25 12.32
N ASP A 188 17.28 11.31 12.41
CA ASP A 188 17.07 10.00 13.00
C ASP A 188 17.97 9.82 14.23
N TYR A 189 17.47 9.13 15.24
CA TYR A 189 18.18 8.78 16.45
C TYR A 189 17.75 7.41 16.98
N HIS A 190 18.45 6.85 17.95
CA HIS A 190 18.28 5.46 18.41
C HIS A 190 18.36 4.44 17.27
N ILE A 191 19.19 4.76 16.28
CA ILE A 191 19.33 4.01 15.03
C ILE A 191 19.87 2.61 15.30
N LYS A 192 19.22 1.61 14.69
CA LYS A 192 19.68 0.23 14.65
C LYS A 192 19.42 -0.38 13.28
N ALA A 193 20.45 -1.00 12.69
CA ALA A 193 20.30 -1.82 11.48
C ALA A 193 20.84 -3.23 11.76
N ARG A 194 20.04 -4.26 11.47
CA ARG A 194 20.38 -5.66 11.75
C ARG A 194 19.96 -6.58 10.61
N LYS A 195 20.55 -7.74 10.52
CA LYS A 195 20.05 -8.80 9.64
C LYS A 195 18.71 -9.30 10.17
N VAL A 196 17.84 -9.70 9.24
CA VAL A 196 16.66 -10.48 9.57
C VAL A 196 17.06 -11.96 9.48
N ASP A 197 16.98 -12.66 10.60
CA ASP A 197 17.40 -14.06 10.70
C ASP A 197 16.27 -15.03 10.31
N ASP A 198 15.03 -14.57 10.29
CA ASP A 198 13.86 -15.37 9.97
C ASP A 198 13.83 -15.70 8.47
N PRO A 199 13.70 -16.97 8.11
CA PRO A 199 13.61 -17.35 6.70
C PRO A 199 12.24 -16.99 6.14
N VAL A 200 12.21 -16.51 4.90
CA VAL A 200 10.96 -16.41 4.14
C VAL A 200 10.35 -17.81 3.98
N LEU A 201 9.04 -17.91 4.23
CA LEU A 201 8.32 -19.17 4.12
C LEU A 201 8.40 -19.74 2.69
N LYS A 202 8.90 -20.98 2.57
CA LYS A 202 8.89 -21.73 1.32
C LYS A 202 7.72 -22.69 1.31
N LEU A 203 6.95 -22.64 0.23
CA LEU A 203 5.84 -23.57 0.04
C LEU A 203 6.36 -25.00 -0.21
N PRO A 204 5.73 -26.04 0.38
CA PRO A 204 5.96 -27.43 0.00
C PRO A 204 5.53 -27.72 -1.44
N ASP A 205 6.22 -28.66 -2.11
CA ASP A 205 5.92 -29.03 -3.51
C ASP A 205 4.60 -29.79 -3.68
N ASN A 206 4.06 -30.38 -2.61
CA ASN A 206 2.93 -31.32 -2.65
C ASN A 206 1.64 -30.75 -2.00
N LEU A 207 1.36 -29.48 -2.23
CA LEU A 207 0.14 -28.85 -1.72
C LEU A 207 -1.11 -29.24 -2.52
N THR A 208 -2.18 -29.52 -1.79
CA THR A 208 -3.54 -29.58 -2.36
C THR A 208 -4.13 -28.19 -2.36
N TRP A 209 -4.36 -27.63 -3.55
CA TRP A 209 -4.93 -26.30 -3.71
C TRP A 209 -6.44 -26.34 -3.74
N LYS A 210 -7.09 -25.43 -2.99
CA LYS A 210 -8.54 -25.25 -2.97
C LYS A 210 -8.89 -23.78 -3.09
N ASN A 211 -9.95 -23.48 -3.82
CA ASN A 211 -10.51 -22.14 -3.91
C ASN A 211 -11.44 -21.86 -2.74
N TYR A 212 -11.39 -20.65 -2.24
CA TYR A 212 -12.25 -20.14 -1.17
C TYR A 212 -12.82 -18.80 -1.53
N LYS A 213 -14.08 -18.57 -1.25
CA LYS A 213 -14.61 -17.21 -1.13
C LYS A 213 -14.06 -16.62 0.14
N PHE A 214 -13.43 -15.48 0.03
CA PHE A 214 -12.88 -14.71 1.13
C PHE A 214 -13.66 -13.42 1.31
N LEU A 215 -14.17 -13.21 2.50
CA LEU A 215 -14.91 -12.04 2.91
C LEU A 215 -14.26 -11.43 4.15
N ASN A 216 -14.19 -10.12 4.20
CA ASN A 216 -13.70 -9.34 5.34
C ASN A 216 -14.47 -8.00 5.43
N ASP A 217 -14.13 -7.13 6.38
CA ASP A 217 -14.83 -5.86 6.58
C ASP A 217 -14.85 -4.93 5.35
N ALA A 218 -13.87 -5.04 4.46
CA ALA A 218 -13.84 -4.25 3.23
C ALA A 218 -14.84 -4.76 2.17
N THR A 219 -15.25 -6.04 2.28
CA THR A 219 -16.20 -6.71 1.38
C THR A 219 -17.45 -7.09 2.17
N ASN A 220 -18.40 -6.25 2.37
CA ASN A 220 -19.51 -6.39 3.31
C ASN A 220 -20.48 -7.55 3.01
N SER A 221 -20.45 -8.14 1.83
CA SER A 221 -21.31 -9.25 1.43
C SER A 221 -20.57 -10.29 0.60
N PHE A 222 -21.13 -11.51 0.52
CA PHE A 222 -20.56 -12.56 -0.34
C PHE A 222 -20.65 -12.25 -1.83
N SER A 223 -21.49 -11.31 -2.25
CA SER A 223 -21.50 -10.81 -3.63
C SER A 223 -20.24 -10.04 -3.98
N ASP A 224 -19.57 -9.47 -2.98
CA ASP A 224 -18.33 -8.69 -3.13
C ASP A 224 -17.09 -9.48 -2.71
N ALA A 225 -17.26 -10.74 -2.33
CA ALA A 225 -16.16 -11.60 -1.91
C ALA A 225 -15.14 -11.78 -3.05
N THR A 226 -13.88 -11.97 -2.68
CA THR A 226 -12.84 -12.40 -3.61
C THR A 226 -12.66 -13.92 -3.55
N VAL A 227 -12.23 -14.52 -4.66
CA VAL A 227 -11.82 -15.93 -4.65
C VAL A 227 -10.30 -15.99 -4.49
N ILE A 228 -9.88 -16.66 -3.44
CA ILE A 228 -8.48 -16.90 -3.15
C ILE A 228 -8.15 -18.39 -3.21
N LYS A 229 -6.88 -18.72 -3.39
CA LYS A 229 -6.38 -20.10 -3.31
C LYS A 229 -5.69 -20.34 -1.98
N LEU A 230 -6.07 -21.39 -1.29
CA LEU A 230 -5.39 -21.89 -0.10
C LEU A 230 -4.69 -23.21 -0.42
N GLY A 231 -3.46 -23.35 0.06
CA GLY A 231 -2.71 -24.61 -0.04
C GLY A 231 -2.88 -25.43 1.24
N PHE A 232 -3.03 -26.74 1.12
CA PHE A 232 -3.13 -27.68 2.24
C PHE A 232 -2.08 -28.77 2.07
N ASP A 233 -1.32 -29.06 3.12
CA ASP A 233 -0.42 -30.22 3.14
C ASP A 233 -1.02 -31.40 3.93
N ASN A 234 -0.26 -32.50 3.99
CA ASN A 234 -0.68 -33.72 4.71
C ASN A 234 -0.51 -33.63 6.23
N ASP A 235 0.13 -32.58 6.74
CA ASP A 235 0.39 -32.34 8.17
C ASP A 235 -0.63 -31.36 8.78
N ASN A 236 -1.78 -31.19 8.13
CA ASN A 236 -2.83 -30.25 8.50
C ASN A 236 -2.40 -28.77 8.51
N ASN A 237 -1.40 -28.40 7.75
CA ASN A 237 -1.05 -27.01 7.58
C ASN A 237 -1.84 -26.39 6.43
N VAL A 238 -2.14 -25.11 6.60
CA VAL A 238 -2.83 -24.24 5.63
C VAL A 238 -1.90 -23.10 5.25
N TYR A 239 -1.79 -22.83 3.96
CA TYR A 239 -0.96 -21.77 3.40
C TYR A 239 -1.87 -20.74 2.73
N PHE A 240 -1.76 -19.48 3.19
CA PHE A 240 -2.55 -18.35 2.71
C PHE A 240 -1.63 -17.25 2.18
N ASN A 241 -1.89 -16.78 0.96
CA ASN A 241 -1.25 -15.57 0.42
C ASN A 241 -2.07 -14.35 0.82
N MET A 242 -1.50 -13.47 1.64
CA MET A 242 -2.19 -12.28 2.13
C MET A 242 -2.25 -11.14 1.10
N ASN A 243 -1.33 -11.09 0.16
CA ASN A 243 -1.31 -10.06 -0.88
C ASN A 243 -0.70 -10.62 -2.16
N ALA A 244 -1.54 -10.74 -3.21
CA ALA A 244 -1.14 -11.31 -4.50
C ALA A 244 -0.05 -10.47 -5.22
N ASP A 245 0.01 -9.17 -4.97
CA ASP A 245 0.98 -8.25 -5.58
C ASP A 245 2.38 -8.39 -4.98
N ILE A 246 2.49 -9.09 -3.83
CA ILE A 246 3.77 -9.31 -3.15
C ILE A 246 4.16 -10.78 -3.27
N ASN A 247 5.25 -11.03 -3.98
CA ASN A 247 5.81 -12.35 -4.11
C ASN A 247 6.19 -12.92 -2.72
N ASN A 248 5.81 -14.19 -2.49
CA ASN A 248 6.11 -14.92 -1.25
C ASN A 248 5.40 -14.39 0.01
N SER A 249 4.31 -13.65 -0.11
CA SER A 249 3.50 -13.20 1.04
C SER A 249 2.65 -14.31 1.67
N TRP A 250 3.16 -15.54 1.67
CA TRP A 250 2.51 -16.71 2.24
C TRP A 250 2.69 -16.77 3.74
N ILE A 251 1.58 -17.11 4.43
CA ILE A 251 1.61 -17.48 5.84
C ILE A 251 1.21 -18.93 6.02
N LYS A 252 1.66 -19.53 7.10
CA LYS A 252 1.37 -20.90 7.49
C LYS A 252 0.55 -20.93 8.77
N GLY A 253 -0.62 -21.57 8.70
CA GLY A 253 -1.43 -21.93 9.85
C GLY A 253 -1.48 -23.45 10.02
N THR A 254 -1.99 -23.91 11.17
CA THR A 254 -2.16 -25.33 11.47
C THR A 254 -3.57 -25.60 11.97
N ILE A 255 -4.21 -26.64 11.42
CA ILE A 255 -5.52 -27.11 11.85
C ILE A 255 -5.34 -28.14 12.98
N ASP A 256 -6.01 -27.90 14.10
CA ASP A 256 -6.13 -28.82 15.21
C ASP A 256 -7.61 -28.92 15.61
N GLY A 257 -8.24 -30.04 15.28
CA GLY A 257 -9.67 -30.27 15.50
C GLY A 257 -10.55 -29.23 14.77
N ASN A 258 -11.20 -28.37 15.53
CA ASN A 258 -12.08 -27.33 15.02
C ASN A 258 -11.44 -25.92 15.07
N LYS A 259 -10.13 -25.84 15.13
CA LYS A 259 -9.37 -24.60 15.16
C LYS A 259 -8.32 -24.57 14.05
N LEU A 260 -8.18 -23.42 13.39
CA LEU A 260 -7.07 -23.10 12.50
C LEU A 260 -6.30 -21.93 13.12
N THR A 261 -5.03 -22.13 13.43
CA THR A 261 -4.20 -21.11 14.10
C THR A 261 -3.02 -20.71 13.25
N PHE A 262 -2.84 -19.40 13.03
CA PHE A 262 -1.65 -18.81 12.44
C PHE A 262 -0.84 -18.12 13.54
N LYS A 263 0.45 -18.46 13.64
CA LYS A 263 1.38 -17.79 14.56
C LYS A 263 1.86 -16.49 13.95
N GLY A 264 2.10 -15.49 14.78
CA GLY A 264 2.69 -14.21 14.38
C GLY A 264 4.17 -14.29 14.01
N HIS A 265 4.74 -13.15 13.64
CA HIS A 265 6.14 -12.96 13.25
C HIS A 265 6.60 -13.86 12.10
N GLN A 266 5.72 -14.14 11.12
CA GLN A 266 6.13 -14.83 9.90
C GLN A 266 6.68 -13.80 8.91
N TYR A 267 7.96 -13.90 8.60
CA TYR A 267 8.66 -12.97 7.71
C TYR A 267 8.40 -13.30 6.24
N PHE A 268 8.01 -12.28 5.46
CA PHE A 268 7.74 -12.42 4.02
C PHE A 268 8.91 -12.01 3.13
N GLY A 269 9.89 -11.33 3.66
CA GLY A 269 10.94 -10.71 2.89
C GLY A 269 10.75 -9.21 2.76
N THR A 270 11.27 -8.65 1.67
CA THR A 270 11.23 -7.20 1.42
C THR A 270 10.29 -6.86 0.27
N ASP A 271 9.56 -5.78 0.43
CA ASP A 271 8.90 -5.09 -0.66
C ASP A 271 9.89 -4.14 -1.34
N ASN A 272 10.21 -4.40 -2.59
CA ASN A 272 11.18 -3.60 -3.35
C ASN A 272 10.63 -2.23 -3.80
N LYS A 273 9.30 -2.06 -3.86
CA LYS A 273 8.67 -0.80 -4.28
C LYS A 273 8.73 0.26 -3.18
N TYR A 274 8.48 -0.14 -1.95
CA TYR A 274 8.45 0.76 -0.80
C TYR A 274 9.64 0.58 0.14
N HIS A 275 10.57 -0.33 -0.20
CA HIS A 275 11.78 -0.64 0.58
C HIS A 275 11.47 -0.99 2.04
N ARG A 276 10.55 -1.96 2.25
CA ARG A 276 10.08 -2.38 3.56
C ARG A 276 10.26 -3.87 3.80
N HIS A 277 10.64 -4.22 5.03
CA HIS A 277 10.54 -5.60 5.53
C HIS A 277 9.10 -5.87 5.96
N LEU A 278 8.54 -6.97 5.48
CA LEU A 278 7.15 -7.31 5.72
C LEU A 278 7.02 -8.55 6.61
N PHE A 279 6.09 -8.47 7.57
CA PHE A 279 5.77 -9.55 8.49
C PHE A 279 4.27 -9.77 8.57
N PHE A 280 3.89 -11.02 8.71
CA PHE A 280 2.55 -11.34 9.18
C PHE A 280 2.48 -11.12 10.69
N MET A 281 1.57 -10.26 11.11
CA MET A 281 1.31 -9.95 12.51
C MET A 281 -0.18 -10.14 12.78
N PRO A 282 -0.57 -11.10 13.64
CA PRO A 282 -1.94 -11.16 14.15
C PRO A 282 -2.18 -10.05 15.14
N GLY A 283 -3.44 -9.65 15.28
CA GLY A 283 -3.79 -8.57 16.19
C GLY A 283 -5.22 -8.57 16.66
N ARG A 284 -5.52 -7.61 17.50
CA ARG A 284 -6.84 -7.29 18.02
C ARG A 284 -7.10 -5.78 17.88
N ALA A 285 -8.35 -5.43 17.76
CA ALA A 285 -8.83 -4.07 17.78
C ALA A 285 -9.46 -3.75 19.14
N GLU A 286 -9.19 -2.57 19.67
CA GLU A 286 -9.87 -2.00 20.83
C GLU A 286 -10.43 -0.64 20.47
N THR A 287 -11.74 -0.48 20.53
CA THR A 287 -12.40 0.80 20.29
C THR A 287 -12.61 1.50 21.61
N THR A 288 -12.13 2.72 21.73
CA THR A 288 -12.29 3.61 22.88
C THR A 288 -12.98 4.89 22.44
N TYR A 289 -13.76 5.47 23.33
CA TYR A 289 -14.38 6.77 23.06
C TYR A 289 -13.39 7.88 23.43
N ASP A 290 -13.02 8.70 22.45
CA ASP A 290 -12.25 9.92 22.69
C ASP A 290 -13.20 11.05 23.11
N SER A 291 -13.21 11.34 24.39
CA SER A 291 -14.08 12.38 24.95
C SER A 291 -13.70 13.81 24.51
N TYR A 292 -12.50 14.02 23.98
CA TYR A 292 -12.03 15.33 23.52
C TYR A 292 -12.58 15.65 22.12
N ASN A 293 -12.56 14.68 21.21
CA ASN A 293 -13.06 14.85 19.85
C ASN A 293 -14.53 14.40 19.69
N GLY A 294 -15.07 13.67 20.64
CA GLY A 294 -16.43 13.14 20.60
C GLY A 294 -16.61 11.91 19.69
N ASP A 295 -15.51 11.27 19.29
CA ASP A 295 -15.49 10.18 18.33
C ASP A 295 -15.00 8.85 18.94
N GLU A 296 -15.37 7.75 18.32
CA GLU A 296 -14.79 6.44 18.63
C GLU A 296 -13.45 6.27 17.90
N VAL A 297 -12.39 5.99 18.65
CA VAL A 297 -11.05 5.71 18.14
C VAL A 297 -10.76 4.23 18.29
N THR A 298 -10.41 3.56 17.19
CA THR A 298 -9.98 2.15 17.21
C THR A 298 -8.48 2.04 17.17
N ASN A 299 -7.92 1.48 18.23
CA ASN A 299 -6.51 1.15 18.35
C ASN A 299 -6.27 -0.34 18.05
N TYR A 300 -5.13 -0.64 17.45
CA TYR A 300 -4.73 -1.99 17.07
C TYR A 300 -3.49 -2.42 17.84
N TYR A 301 -3.47 -3.67 18.27
CA TYR A 301 -2.39 -4.25 19.04
C TYR A 301 -2.01 -5.61 18.49
N PHE A 302 -0.73 -5.94 18.43
CA PHE A 302 -0.27 -7.27 18.04
C PHE A 302 -0.62 -8.32 19.11
N THR A 303 -0.79 -9.53 18.63
CA THR A 303 -0.96 -10.75 19.45
C THR A 303 -0.01 -11.83 18.92
N ASP A 304 0.27 -12.85 19.75
CA ASP A 304 1.18 -13.92 19.35
C ASP A 304 0.62 -14.81 18.22
N ASN A 305 -0.70 -14.91 18.13
CA ASN A 305 -1.39 -15.75 17.14
C ASN A 305 -2.81 -15.26 16.88
N ILE A 306 -3.37 -15.71 15.76
CA ILE A 306 -4.79 -15.63 15.47
C ILE A 306 -5.37 -17.04 15.31
N THR A 307 -6.56 -17.25 15.87
CA THR A 307 -7.27 -18.52 15.77
C THR A 307 -8.62 -18.32 15.09
N PHE A 308 -8.88 -19.14 14.09
CA PHE A 308 -10.15 -19.22 13.39
C PHE A 308 -10.97 -20.41 13.89
N ASP A 309 -12.28 -20.22 13.99
CA ASP A 309 -13.22 -21.32 14.14
C ASP A 309 -13.33 -22.09 12.83
N TYR A 310 -12.83 -23.32 12.81
CA TYR A 310 -12.76 -24.19 11.64
C TYR A 310 -13.84 -25.27 11.71
N ASN A 311 -14.60 -25.41 10.63
CA ASN A 311 -15.58 -26.48 10.49
C ASN A 311 -15.00 -27.63 9.64
N PRO A 312 -14.66 -28.79 10.25
CA PRO A 312 -14.04 -29.89 9.52
C PRO A 312 -14.99 -30.60 8.53
N GLN A 313 -16.32 -30.45 8.65
CA GLN A 313 -17.28 -31.02 7.71
C GLN A 313 -17.38 -30.23 6.43
N THR A 314 -17.34 -28.91 6.51
CA THR A 314 -17.46 -28.01 5.35
C THR A 314 -16.12 -27.48 4.87
N GLY A 315 -15.10 -27.42 5.72
CA GLY A 315 -13.82 -26.77 5.46
C GLY A 315 -13.86 -25.24 5.60
N ALA A 316 -15.01 -24.66 6.00
CA ALA A 316 -15.15 -23.22 6.23
C ALA A 316 -14.47 -22.79 7.54
N PHE A 317 -14.00 -21.55 7.61
CA PHE A 317 -13.45 -20.97 8.84
C PHE A 317 -13.65 -19.47 8.92
N GLN A 318 -13.69 -18.94 10.15
CA GLN A 318 -13.92 -17.52 10.41
C GLN A 318 -13.24 -17.03 11.67
N SER A 319 -12.93 -15.72 11.73
CA SER A 319 -12.41 -15.05 12.92
C SER A 319 -12.77 -13.56 12.90
N ASP A 320 -13.11 -13.03 14.07
CA ASP A 320 -13.37 -11.60 14.28
C ASP A 320 -12.09 -10.83 14.65
N SER A 321 -10.95 -11.52 14.76
CA SER A 321 -9.64 -10.93 15.04
C SER A 321 -9.08 -10.22 13.81
N VAL A 322 -7.88 -9.62 13.96
CA VAL A 322 -7.22 -8.85 12.90
C VAL A 322 -5.99 -9.58 12.39
N MET A 323 -5.77 -9.52 11.09
CA MET A 323 -4.55 -9.96 10.43
C MET A 323 -3.89 -8.76 9.74
N PHE A 324 -2.60 -8.56 10.01
CA PHE A 324 -1.80 -7.55 9.32
C PHE A 324 -0.73 -8.21 8.44
N LEU A 325 -0.59 -7.74 7.23
CA LEU A 325 0.68 -7.71 6.54
C LEU A 325 1.32 -6.38 6.93
N ASN A 326 2.28 -6.42 7.83
CA ASN A 326 2.80 -5.25 8.52
C ASN A 326 4.19 -4.89 8.02
N SER A 327 4.46 -3.59 7.93
CA SER A 327 5.82 -3.09 7.74
C SER A 327 6.52 -3.10 9.08
N GLY A 328 7.55 -3.94 9.21
CA GLY A 328 8.24 -4.14 10.48
C GLY A 328 7.52 -5.09 11.44
N ASP A 329 8.13 -5.33 12.60
CA ASP A 329 7.68 -6.31 13.59
C ASP A 329 7.43 -5.73 14.99
N GLN A 330 7.59 -4.42 15.19
CA GLN A 330 7.50 -3.79 16.51
C GLN A 330 6.30 -2.85 16.64
N ASN A 331 6.04 -2.06 15.61
CA ASN A 331 4.96 -1.08 15.60
C ASN A 331 3.88 -1.48 14.61
N VAL A 332 2.62 -1.16 14.91
CA VAL A 332 1.51 -1.39 13.98
C VAL A 332 1.59 -0.38 12.85
N TYR A 333 2.12 -0.83 11.72
CA TYR A 333 2.20 -0.07 10.47
C TYR A 333 1.78 -0.98 9.31
N TYR A 334 0.46 -1.19 9.19
CA TYR A 334 -0.09 -2.18 8.26
C TYR A 334 0.04 -1.76 6.80
N TYR A 335 0.55 -2.67 6.00
CA TYR A 335 0.53 -2.63 4.53
C TYR A 335 -0.84 -3.12 4.01
N THR A 336 -1.32 -4.21 4.60
CA THR A 336 -2.66 -4.77 4.38
C THR A 336 -3.24 -5.20 5.72
N MET A 337 -4.54 -4.97 5.91
CA MET A 337 -5.24 -5.36 7.12
C MET A 337 -6.58 -6.02 6.77
N TYR A 338 -6.84 -7.18 7.39
CA TYR A 338 -8.12 -7.87 7.30
C TYR A 338 -8.76 -8.02 8.67
N LYS A 339 -10.07 -7.80 8.75
CA LYS A 339 -10.89 -7.95 9.95
C LYS A 339 -12.17 -8.71 9.62
N ASN A 340 -12.77 -9.36 10.64
CA ASN A 340 -14.06 -10.06 10.52
C ASN A 340 -14.08 -11.03 9.33
N MET A 341 -13.04 -11.85 9.25
CA MET A 341 -12.76 -12.70 8.10
C MET A 341 -13.61 -13.95 8.08
N ARG A 342 -14.13 -14.29 6.90
CA ARG A 342 -14.82 -15.55 6.62
C ARG A 342 -14.27 -16.18 5.34
N PHE A 343 -14.04 -17.47 5.39
CA PHE A 343 -13.52 -18.27 4.30
C PHE A 343 -14.45 -19.46 4.07
N GLU A 344 -15.03 -19.55 2.87
CA GLU A 344 -15.91 -20.65 2.48
C GLU A 344 -15.35 -21.36 1.26
N PRO A 345 -15.21 -22.70 1.28
CA PRO A 345 -14.81 -23.45 0.09
C PRO A 345 -15.68 -23.09 -1.11
N PHE A 346 -15.04 -22.92 -2.26
CA PHE A 346 -15.71 -22.47 -3.46
C PHE A 346 -15.37 -23.34 -4.66
N THR A 347 -16.38 -23.69 -5.43
CA THR A 347 -16.22 -24.35 -6.72
C THR A 347 -17.02 -23.60 -7.75
N GLN A 348 -16.34 -23.01 -8.73
CA GLN A 348 -17.01 -22.33 -9.84
C GLN A 348 -17.72 -23.35 -10.74
N VAL A 349 -18.96 -23.06 -11.05
CA VAL A 349 -19.72 -23.71 -12.10
C VAL A 349 -20.02 -22.71 -13.20
N ALA A 350 -20.21 -23.18 -14.44
CA ALA A 350 -20.56 -22.30 -15.55
C ALA A 350 -21.90 -21.60 -15.27
N ALA A 351 -21.94 -20.29 -15.34
CA ALA A 351 -23.03 -19.46 -14.85
C ALA A 351 -23.41 -18.37 -15.86
N THR A 352 -24.68 -17.99 -15.91
CA THR A 352 -25.14 -16.84 -16.69
C THR A 352 -25.14 -15.62 -15.78
N PRO A 353 -24.27 -14.62 -16.01
CA PRO A 353 -24.19 -13.46 -15.13
C PRO A 353 -25.48 -12.64 -15.16
N THR A 354 -25.77 -11.98 -14.03
CA THR A 354 -26.83 -10.97 -13.95
C THR A 354 -26.53 -9.79 -14.87
N GLU A 355 -27.55 -9.01 -15.18
CA GLU A 355 -27.40 -7.77 -15.93
C GLU A 355 -26.62 -6.75 -15.09
N PRO A 356 -25.76 -5.90 -15.71
CA PRO A 356 -25.13 -4.77 -15.01
C PRO A 356 -26.19 -3.75 -14.59
N ILE A 357 -25.90 -2.98 -13.54
CA ILE A 357 -26.76 -1.90 -13.07
C ILE A 357 -26.06 -0.58 -13.42
N ILE A 358 -26.69 0.25 -14.24
CA ILE A 358 -26.17 1.57 -14.59
C ILE A 358 -26.80 2.59 -13.66
N HIS A 359 -26.01 3.25 -12.83
CA HIS A 359 -26.45 4.25 -11.85
C HIS A 359 -26.46 5.65 -12.46
N MET A 360 -25.46 5.97 -13.28
CA MET A 360 -25.34 7.22 -14.01
C MET A 360 -24.78 6.91 -15.39
N GLY A 361 -25.35 7.52 -16.38
CA GLY A 361 -24.95 7.26 -17.76
C GLY A 361 -24.12 8.38 -18.35
N PRO A 362 -23.61 8.13 -19.56
CA PRO A 362 -22.67 9.03 -20.17
C PRO A 362 -23.23 10.43 -20.31
N GLU A 363 -22.52 11.39 -19.77
CA GLU A 363 -22.58 12.78 -20.21
C GLU A 363 -21.46 12.98 -21.24
N VAL A 364 -21.75 13.74 -22.31
CA VAL A 364 -20.69 14.17 -23.25
C VAL A 364 -19.84 15.22 -22.54
N VAL A 365 -18.68 14.82 -22.04
CA VAL A 365 -17.72 15.74 -21.44
C VAL A 365 -16.86 16.33 -22.55
N LYS A 366 -17.08 17.60 -22.89
CA LYS A 366 -16.16 18.36 -23.75
C LYS A 366 -15.08 18.98 -22.86
N PHE A 367 -13.82 18.75 -23.21
CA PHE A 367 -12.68 19.28 -22.43
C PHE A 367 -12.43 20.76 -22.67
N SER A 368 -12.81 21.30 -23.82
CA SER A 368 -12.83 22.74 -24.13
C SER A 368 -13.89 23.02 -25.20
N GLU A 369 -14.31 24.30 -25.32
CA GLU A 369 -15.21 24.73 -26.39
C GLU A 369 -14.58 24.62 -27.80
N ASP A 370 -13.24 24.53 -27.84
CA ASP A 370 -12.43 24.44 -29.07
C ASP A 370 -11.96 22.99 -29.38
N ASP A 371 -12.30 22.00 -28.53
CA ASP A 371 -11.92 20.61 -28.75
C ASP A 371 -12.70 20.03 -29.93
N THR A 372 -12.01 19.95 -31.06
CA THR A 372 -12.49 19.27 -32.26
C THR A 372 -11.79 17.92 -32.35
N GLY A 373 -12.38 16.85 -31.83
CA GLY A 373 -11.74 15.58 -32.02
C GLY A 373 -12.40 14.37 -31.37
N PHE A 374 -12.82 14.45 -30.12
CA PHE A 374 -13.44 13.31 -29.45
C PHE A 374 -14.47 13.72 -28.40
N ALA A 375 -15.42 12.83 -28.14
CA ALA A 375 -16.34 12.93 -27.01
C ALA A 375 -15.96 11.89 -25.96
N SER A 376 -15.83 12.31 -24.72
CA SER A 376 -15.62 11.42 -23.58
C SER A 376 -16.94 11.07 -22.94
N TYR A 377 -17.10 9.81 -22.63
CA TYR A 377 -18.27 9.27 -21.97
C TYR A 377 -17.88 8.70 -20.63
N PHE A 378 -18.66 9.04 -19.62
CA PHE A 378 -18.54 8.51 -18.26
C PHE A 378 -19.74 7.62 -17.94
N ILE A 379 -19.51 6.44 -17.43
CA ILE A 379 -20.55 5.51 -16.97
C ILE A 379 -20.22 5.09 -15.54
N ASP A 380 -21.17 5.32 -14.63
CA ASP A 380 -21.15 4.71 -13.29
C ASP A 380 -22.03 3.45 -13.34
N LEU A 381 -21.39 2.29 -13.18
CA LEU A 381 -22.06 1.01 -13.26
C LEU A 381 -21.62 0.06 -12.14
N GLU A 382 -22.56 -0.79 -11.75
CA GLU A 382 -22.31 -1.91 -10.85
C GLU A 382 -22.36 -3.22 -11.64
N THR A 383 -21.37 -4.07 -11.42
CA THR A 383 -21.26 -5.40 -12.03
C THR A 383 -21.40 -6.46 -10.93
N PRO A 384 -22.62 -6.91 -10.58
CA PRO A 384 -22.80 -7.87 -9.49
C PRO A 384 -22.05 -9.18 -9.78
N PHE A 385 -21.32 -9.70 -8.80
CA PHE A 385 -20.63 -10.99 -8.93
C PHE A 385 -21.60 -12.17 -8.69
N LEU A 386 -22.76 -12.08 -9.35
CA LEU A 386 -23.86 -13.03 -9.19
C LEU A 386 -24.35 -13.54 -10.55
N ASP A 387 -24.83 -14.79 -10.56
CA ASP A 387 -25.60 -15.31 -11.70
C ASP A 387 -27.10 -14.99 -11.56
N VAL A 388 -27.87 -15.34 -12.58
CA VAL A 388 -29.33 -15.12 -12.61
C VAL A 388 -30.09 -15.87 -11.52
N ASP A 389 -29.48 -16.87 -10.89
CA ASP A 389 -30.01 -17.63 -9.75
C ASP A 389 -29.46 -17.13 -8.40
N SER A 390 -28.78 -15.98 -8.39
CA SER A 390 -28.14 -15.35 -7.23
C SER A 390 -26.99 -16.16 -6.61
N ASN A 391 -26.37 -17.06 -7.38
CA ASN A 391 -25.14 -17.71 -6.96
C ASN A 391 -23.94 -16.82 -7.29
N TYR A 392 -22.94 -16.88 -6.41
CA TYR A 392 -21.70 -16.12 -6.61
C TYR A 392 -20.91 -16.63 -7.82
N ILE A 393 -20.43 -15.70 -8.64
CA ILE A 393 -19.48 -15.93 -9.75
C ILE A 393 -18.12 -15.35 -9.35
N ASN A 394 -17.05 -16.14 -9.56
CA ASN A 394 -15.69 -15.62 -9.43
C ASN A 394 -15.47 -14.48 -10.43
N PRO A 395 -15.15 -13.25 -9.96
CA PRO A 395 -14.92 -12.10 -10.85
C PRO A 395 -13.78 -12.32 -11.86
N ASP A 396 -12.82 -13.21 -11.60
CA ASP A 396 -11.78 -13.61 -12.58
C ASP A 396 -12.35 -14.24 -13.85
N SER A 397 -13.59 -14.72 -13.79
CA SER A 397 -14.32 -15.29 -14.93
C SER A 397 -15.31 -14.31 -15.53
N MET A 398 -15.36 -13.07 -15.04
CA MET A 398 -16.32 -12.07 -15.48
C MET A 398 -15.67 -11.01 -16.35
N TYR A 399 -16.42 -10.61 -17.37
CA TYR A 399 -16.02 -9.59 -18.33
C TYR A 399 -17.23 -8.72 -18.63
N TYR A 400 -17.00 -7.50 -19.11
CA TYR A 400 -18.04 -6.68 -19.69
C TYR A 400 -17.66 -6.23 -21.11
N ARG A 401 -18.67 -5.85 -21.89
CA ARG A 401 -18.54 -5.33 -23.24
C ARG A 401 -19.42 -4.11 -23.40
N ILE A 402 -18.92 -3.11 -24.12
CA ILE A 402 -19.62 -1.88 -24.41
C ILE A 402 -20.11 -1.92 -25.87
N TYR A 403 -21.32 -1.46 -26.07
CA TYR A 403 -21.95 -1.30 -27.39
C TYR A 403 -22.35 0.15 -27.60
N LEU A 404 -22.20 0.65 -28.81
CA LEU A 404 -22.57 2.00 -29.22
C LEU A 404 -23.74 1.93 -30.20
N ASP A 405 -24.87 2.53 -29.85
CA ASP A 405 -26.11 2.63 -30.61
C ASP A 405 -26.83 1.30 -30.87
N ASP A 406 -26.13 0.24 -31.28
CA ASP A 406 -26.72 -1.06 -31.54
C ASP A 406 -25.83 -2.24 -31.08
N SER A 407 -26.40 -3.44 -31.05
CA SER A 407 -25.73 -4.65 -30.57
C SER A 407 -24.65 -5.21 -31.52
N THR A 408 -24.45 -4.60 -32.69
CA THR A 408 -23.40 -4.99 -33.65
C THR A 408 -22.20 -4.06 -33.60
N ASN A 409 -22.37 -2.86 -33.08
CA ASN A 409 -21.31 -1.86 -32.92
C ASN A 409 -20.63 -1.98 -31.55
N VAL A 410 -19.62 -2.81 -31.49
CA VAL A 410 -18.86 -3.08 -30.27
C VAL A 410 -17.72 -2.07 -30.13
N TYR A 411 -17.64 -1.40 -28.98
CA TYR A 411 -16.50 -0.54 -28.68
C TYR A 411 -15.24 -1.36 -28.45
N THR A 412 -14.14 -0.94 -29.06
CA THR A 412 -12.82 -1.58 -28.92
C THR A 412 -11.89 -0.66 -28.16
N PHE A 413 -11.38 -1.14 -27.03
CA PHE A 413 -10.28 -0.49 -26.31
C PHE A 413 -9.00 -0.81 -27.04
N THR A 414 -8.39 0.18 -27.68
CA THR A 414 -7.21 -0.02 -28.51
C THR A 414 -5.91 0.23 -27.75
N THR A 415 -4.84 -0.43 -28.15
CA THR A 415 -3.51 -0.23 -27.57
C THR A 415 -2.94 1.17 -27.84
N SER A 416 -3.48 1.88 -28.85
CA SER A 416 -3.11 3.27 -29.10
C SER A 416 -3.70 4.24 -28.09
N ASP A 417 -4.94 4.00 -27.65
CA ASP A 417 -5.65 4.86 -26.72
C ASP A 417 -5.38 4.43 -25.25
N TYR A 418 -5.06 3.16 -25.05
CA TYR A 418 -4.76 2.54 -23.76
C TYR A 418 -3.40 1.84 -23.81
N PRO A 419 -2.28 2.57 -23.65
CA PRO A 419 -0.93 2.03 -23.85
C PRO A 419 -0.51 0.91 -22.87
N THR A 420 -1.27 0.69 -21.82
CA THR A 420 -1.05 -0.40 -20.86
C THR A 420 -1.63 -1.74 -21.34
N LEU A 421 -2.48 -1.73 -22.37
CA LEU A 421 -2.97 -2.95 -22.99
C LEU A 421 -1.88 -3.60 -23.84
N THR A 422 -1.80 -4.91 -23.81
CA THR A 422 -0.90 -5.70 -24.67
C THR A 422 -1.51 -6.00 -26.05
N GLU A 423 -2.84 -5.93 -26.15
CA GLU A 423 -3.61 -6.14 -27.40
C GLU A 423 -4.91 -5.34 -27.33
N ASP A 424 -5.55 -5.10 -28.48
CA ASP A 424 -6.84 -4.46 -28.54
C ASP A 424 -7.92 -5.38 -27.94
N MET A 425 -8.80 -4.84 -27.11
CA MET A 425 -9.78 -5.60 -26.34
C MET A 425 -11.20 -5.08 -26.53
N THR A 426 -12.14 -6.00 -26.69
CA THR A 426 -13.59 -5.70 -26.68
C THR A 426 -14.28 -6.20 -25.42
N ASP A 427 -13.74 -7.25 -24.81
CA ASP A 427 -14.24 -7.85 -23.58
C ASP A 427 -13.25 -7.55 -22.44
N ILE A 428 -13.63 -6.64 -21.57
CA ILE A 428 -12.77 -6.16 -20.49
C ILE A 428 -12.98 -7.01 -19.25
N PRO A 429 -11.91 -7.54 -18.63
CA PRO A 429 -12.02 -8.24 -17.35
C PRO A 429 -12.62 -7.32 -16.28
N VAL A 430 -13.53 -7.86 -15.47
CA VAL A 430 -14.09 -7.11 -14.33
C VAL A 430 -13.02 -6.89 -13.25
N LEU A 431 -12.13 -7.86 -13.04
CA LEU A 431 -10.95 -7.72 -12.18
C LEU A 431 -9.68 -7.60 -13.02
N LEU A 432 -8.91 -6.56 -12.76
CA LEU A 432 -7.59 -6.33 -13.34
C LEU A 432 -6.52 -6.62 -12.29
N HIS A 433 -5.78 -7.72 -12.46
CA HIS A 433 -4.75 -8.15 -11.49
C HIS A 433 -3.42 -7.42 -11.67
N ASP A 434 -3.07 -7.04 -12.89
CA ASP A 434 -1.74 -6.52 -13.25
C ASP A 434 -1.72 -5.01 -13.48
N GLY A 435 -2.71 -4.30 -12.99
CA GLY A 435 -2.73 -2.87 -13.11
C GLY A 435 -3.99 -2.29 -13.72
N THR A 436 -3.93 -1.03 -13.93
CA THR A 436 -5.00 -0.16 -14.37
C THR A 436 -4.93 0.01 -15.87
N ILE A 437 -6.05 -0.10 -16.59
CA ILE A 437 -6.14 0.39 -17.96
C ILE A 437 -6.10 1.91 -17.89
N VAL A 438 -4.96 2.51 -18.28
CA VAL A 438 -4.77 3.95 -18.24
C VAL A 438 -4.95 4.52 -19.65
N GLY A 439 -5.93 5.38 -19.83
CA GLY A 439 -6.14 6.11 -21.06
C GLY A 439 -5.11 7.25 -21.28
N MET A 440 -5.12 7.81 -22.48
CA MET A 440 -4.21 8.84 -22.97
C MET A 440 -4.10 10.10 -22.08
N TYR A 441 -5.08 10.37 -21.24
CA TYR A 441 -5.13 11.53 -20.32
C TYR A 441 -5.06 11.15 -18.85
N GLY A 442 -4.44 10.03 -18.52
CA GLY A 442 -4.39 9.54 -17.12
C GLY A 442 -5.74 9.02 -16.62
N ARG A 443 -6.70 8.82 -17.50
CA ARG A 443 -7.98 8.18 -17.18
C ARG A 443 -7.75 6.69 -17.06
N PHE A 444 -8.39 6.11 -16.09
CA PHE A 444 -8.18 4.72 -15.75
C PHE A 444 -9.51 4.02 -15.50
N HIS A 445 -9.47 2.75 -15.73
CA HIS A 445 -10.49 1.83 -15.32
C HIS A 445 -9.94 0.98 -14.18
N MET A 446 -10.62 0.98 -13.05
CA MET A 446 -10.24 0.18 -11.89
C MET A 446 -11.46 -0.47 -11.28
N VAL A 447 -11.43 -1.79 -11.20
CA VAL A 447 -12.45 -2.57 -10.52
C VAL A 447 -11.82 -3.20 -9.29
N GLN A 448 -12.22 -2.75 -8.11
CA GLN A 448 -11.85 -3.38 -6.84
C GLN A 448 -13.03 -4.12 -6.21
N PHE A 449 -14.25 -3.70 -6.57
CA PHE A 449 -15.51 -4.23 -6.04
C PHE A 449 -16.53 -4.32 -7.18
N ALA A 450 -17.77 -4.70 -6.88
CA ALA A 450 -18.83 -4.81 -7.86
C ALA A 450 -19.27 -3.48 -8.52
N SER A 451 -18.75 -2.34 -8.05
CA SER A 451 -19.03 -1.01 -8.57
C SER A 451 -17.80 -0.39 -9.24
N GLN A 452 -18.00 0.31 -10.36
CA GLN A 452 -16.91 0.92 -11.10
C GLN A 452 -17.35 2.14 -11.93
N ASP A 453 -16.41 3.08 -12.10
CA ASP A 453 -16.51 4.18 -13.03
C ASP A 453 -15.72 3.86 -14.30
N LEU A 454 -16.35 4.06 -15.44
CA LEU A 454 -15.78 3.74 -16.74
C LEU A 454 -15.74 4.97 -17.63
N PHE A 455 -14.57 5.25 -18.19
CA PHE A 455 -14.37 6.29 -19.20
C PHE A 455 -14.00 5.66 -20.53
N PHE A 456 -14.60 6.14 -21.61
CA PHE A 456 -14.20 5.80 -22.97
C PHE A 456 -14.42 7.00 -23.90
N ASP A 457 -13.65 7.04 -24.97
CA ASP A 457 -13.64 8.16 -25.91
C ASP A 457 -14.09 7.69 -27.31
N THR A 458 -14.80 8.55 -28.01
CA THR A 458 -15.15 8.35 -29.42
C THR A 458 -14.85 9.61 -30.24
N ASP A 459 -14.77 9.48 -31.57
CA ASP A 459 -14.72 10.64 -32.46
C ASP A 459 -15.98 11.48 -32.29
N LEU A 460 -15.85 12.80 -32.12
CA LEU A 460 -16.97 13.75 -31.99
C LEU A 460 -17.93 13.73 -33.17
N ASN A 461 -17.47 13.27 -34.36
CA ASN A 461 -18.34 13.07 -35.53
C ASN A 461 -19.21 11.82 -35.41
N SER A 462 -18.95 10.97 -34.42
CA SER A 462 -19.66 9.73 -34.13
C SER A 462 -20.43 9.86 -32.84
N VAL A 463 -21.26 10.90 -32.69
CA VAL A 463 -22.11 11.09 -31.52
C VAL A 463 -23.04 9.88 -31.39
N VAL A 464 -22.91 9.15 -30.29
CA VAL A 464 -23.77 8.00 -29.99
C VAL A 464 -25.02 8.46 -29.25
N GLU A 465 -26.15 7.86 -29.56
CA GLU A 465 -27.45 8.15 -28.91
C GLU A 465 -27.63 7.33 -27.64
N ARG A 466 -27.04 6.12 -27.63
CA ARG A 466 -27.11 5.22 -26.46
C ARG A 466 -25.90 4.33 -26.34
N VAL A 467 -25.60 3.94 -25.10
CA VAL A 467 -24.52 3.01 -24.75
C VAL A 467 -25.11 1.77 -24.12
N GLY A 468 -24.70 0.59 -24.61
CA GLY A 468 -25.08 -0.71 -24.07
C GLY A 468 -23.95 -1.34 -23.30
N VAL A 469 -24.26 -1.97 -22.16
CA VAL A 469 -23.30 -2.77 -21.38
C VAL A 469 -23.83 -4.18 -21.22
N GLN A 470 -22.98 -5.18 -21.44
CA GLN A 470 -23.31 -6.60 -21.31
C GLN A 470 -22.25 -7.33 -20.48
N MET A 471 -22.68 -8.13 -19.54
CA MET A 471 -21.81 -8.98 -18.74
C MET A 471 -21.58 -10.33 -19.41
N PHE A 472 -20.35 -10.85 -19.26
CA PHE A 472 -19.95 -12.16 -19.76
C PHE A 472 -19.32 -12.98 -18.63
N TYR A 473 -19.65 -14.25 -18.62
CA TYR A 473 -18.89 -15.29 -17.95
C TYR A 473 -18.07 -16.04 -18.98
N LYS A 474 -16.77 -16.21 -18.73
CA LYS A 474 -15.88 -17.05 -19.54
C LYS A 474 -15.14 -18.00 -18.61
N GLY A 475 -15.43 -19.28 -18.69
CA GLY A 475 -14.81 -20.28 -17.84
C GLY A 475 -15.28 -21.69 -18.17
N GLN A 476 -14.51 -22.69 -17.79
CA GLN A 476 -14.83 -24.11 -17.94
C GLN A 476 -15.21 -24.54 -19.38
N GLY A 477 -14.62 -23.87 -20.37
CA GLY A 477 -14.90 -24.11 -21.79
C GLY A 477 -16.21 -23.51 -22.30
N GLU A 478 -16.91 -22.73 -21.47
CA GLU A 478 -18.16 -22.07 -21.83
C GLU A 478 -18.03 -20.54 -21.77
N THR A 479 -18.83 -19.89 -22.63
CA THR A 479 -19.09 -18.44 -22.54
C THR A 479 -20.59 -18.24 -22.43
N ARG A 480 -21.01 -17.55 -21.39
CA ARG A 480 -22.41 -17.17 -21.14
C ARG A 480 -22.48 -15.66 -20.93
N HIS A 481 -23.62 -15.06 -21.21
CA HIS A 481 -23.77 -13.61 -21.13
C HIS A 481 -25.14 -13.20 -20.61
N SER A 482 -25.22 -12.01 -20.00
CA SER A 482 -26.46 -11.34 -19.64
C SER A 482 -27.17 -10.79 -20.87
N LYS A 483 -28.30 -10.14 -20.68
CA LYS A 483 -28.84 -9.20 -21.67
C LYS A 483 -27.99 -7.93 -21.68
N ILE A 484 -28.07 -7.18 -22.80
CA ILE A 484 -27.50 -5.84 -22.90
C ILE A 484 -28.41 -4.87 -22.15
N VAL A 485 -27.86 -4.09 -21.24
CA VAL A 485 -28.54 -2.97 -20.62
C VAL A 485 -28.17 -1.70 -21.36
N TRP A 486 -29.17 -1.00 -21.90
CA TRP A 486 -28.98 0.20 -22.69
C TRP A 486 -29.25 1.45 -21.86
N TRP A 487 -28.35 2.42 -21.96
CA TRP A 487 -28.52 3.76 -21.43
C TRP A 487 -28.74 4.74 -22.58
N ASN A 488 -29.85 5.49 -22.53
CA ASN A 488 -30.12 6.57 -23.48
C ASN A 488 -29.46 7.85 -22.98
N ILE A 489 -28.59 8.44 -23.81
CA ILE A 489 -27.79 9.61 -23.43
C ILE A 489 -28.64 10.86 -23.31
N ASP A 490 -29.57 11.10 -24.24
CA ASP A 490 -30.43 12.28 -24.24
C ASP A 490 -31.46 12.24 -23.10
N GLU A 491 -32.05 11.07 -22.88
CA GLU A 491 -33.08 10.88 -21.87
C GLU A 491 -32.53 10.59 -20.46
N GLN A 492 -31.21 10.37 -20.33
CA GLN A 492 -30.51 10.06 -19.08
C GLN A 492 -31.19 8.93 -18.28
N LYS A 493 -31.51 7.83 -18.96
CA LYS A 493 -32.19 6.68 -18.36
C LYS A 493 -31.83 5.35 -19.01
N VAL A 494 -32.03 4.28 -18.25
CA VAL A 494 -31.99 2.90 -18.75
C VAL A 494 -33.22 2.60 -19.61
N GLU A 495 -33.02 2.13 -20.85
CA GLU A 495 -34.11 1.78 -21.77
C GLU A 495 -34.69 0.38 -21.50
N ASN A 496 -33.85 -0.62 -21.28
CA ASN A 496 -34.22 -2.05 -21.26
C ASN A 496 -33.76 -2.78 -19.97
N GLY A 497 -33.50 -2.09 -18.88
CA GLY A 497 -33.09 -2.73 -17.63
C GLY A 497 -34.27 -2.86 -16.64
N ILE A 498 -34.14 -3.78 -15.71
CA ILE A 498 -34.90 -3.69 -14.46
C ILE A 498 -34.52 -2.31 -13.90
N LYS A 499 -35.52 -1.44 -13.67
CA LYS A 499 -35.27 -0.17 -12.98
C LYS A 499 -34.52 -0.51 -11.70
N ALA A 500 -33.22 -0.20 -11.65
CA ALA A 500 -32.55 -0.12 -10.36
C ALA A 500 -33.48 0.71 -9.47
N PRO A 501 -33.78 0.30 -8.25
CA PRO A 501 -34.48 1.17 -7.33
C PRO A 501 -33.68 2.45 -7.34
N VAL A 502 -34.26 3.53 -7.83
CA VAL A 502 -33.62 4.84 -7.84
C VAL A 502 -33.33 5.15 -6.38
N THR A 503 -32.14 4.82 -5.95
CA THR A 503 -31.57 5.37 -4.74
C THR A 503 -31.21 6.79 -5.12
N THR A 504 -32.23 7.66 -5.22
CA THR A 504 -32.00 9.08 -5.13
C THR A 504 -31.16 9.27 -3.86
N ALA A 505 -29.90 9.59 -4.06
CA ALA A 505 -29.04 10.18 -3.03
C ALA A 505 -29.61 11.58 -2.74
N GLY A 506 -30.84 11.63 -2.23
CA GLY A 506 -31.61 12.81 -1.96
C GLY A 506 -32.77 12.38 -1.10
N GLU A 507 -32.68 12.61 0.22
CA GLU A 507 -33.80 12.63 1.15
C GLU A 507 -34.66 11.35 1.22
N GLY A 508 -34.03 10.16 1.23
CA GLY A 508 -34.75 8.95 1.60
C GLY A 508 -35.24 9.06 3.05
N HIS A 509 -36.54 8.90 3.25
CA HIS A 509 -37.12 8.85 4.60
C HIS A 509 -36.33 7.87 5.46
N VAL A 510 -35.76 8.37 6.55
CA VAL A 510 -35.07 7.55 7.54
C VAL A 510 -36.13 6.76 8.30
N ASN A 511 -36.06 5.45 8.26
CA ASN A 511 -36.91 4.57 9.05
C ASN A 511 -36.10 3.99 10.20
N TYR A 512 -36.68 3.94 11.37
CA TYR A 512 -36.08 3.32 12.54
C TYR A 512 -36.83 2.03 12.90
N TYR A 513 -36.07 1.04 13.34
CA TYR A 513 -36.59 -0.24 13.80
C TYR A 513 -35.98 -0.58 15.17
N ASP A 514 -36.75 -1.18 16.04
CA ASP A 514 -36.23 -1.77 17.28
C ASP A 514 -35.40 -3.04 16.97
N LEU A 515 -34.73 -3.57 17.97
CA LEU A 515 -33.89 -4.77 17.81
C LEU A 515 -34.70 -6.04 17.47
N SER A 516 -36.03 -6.00 17.57
CA SER A 516 -36.92 -7.06 17.11
C SER A 516 -37.41 -6.88 15.67
N GLY A 517 -36.94 -5.81 14.97
CA GLY A 517 -37.29 -5.54 13.58
C GLY A 517 -38.61 -4.77 13.40
N ARG A 518 -39.24 -4.32 14.48
CA ARG A 518 -40.50 -3.56 14.42
C ARG A 518 -40.20 -2.07 14.18
N ARG A 519 -40.90 -1.45 13.22
CA ARG A 519 -40.74 -0.03 12.89
C ARG A 519 -41.15 0.86 14.08
N VAL A 520 -40.31 1.89 14.35
CA VAL A 520 -40.50 2.88 15.41
C VAL A 520 -40.60 4.26 14.78
N GLU A 521 -41.74 4.97 14.95
CA GLU A 521 -41.94 6.26 14.31
C GLU A 521 -41.20 7.40 15.00
N ASN A 522 -41.05 7.35 16.32
CA ASN A 522 -40.35 8.35 17.13
C ASN A 522 -39.32 7.68 18.04
N PRO A 523 -38.13 7.35 17.54
CA PRO A 523 -37.11 6.72 18.35
C PRO A 523 -36.54 7.69 19.39
N SER A 524 -36.65 7.37 20.67
CA SER A 524 -36.08 8.13 21.78
C SER A 524 -35.47 7.18 22.80
N ASN A 525 -34.32 7.52 23.36
CA ASN A 525 -33.61 6.79 24.42
C ASN A 525 -33.47 5.29 24.16
N GLY A 526 -32.54 4.92 23.28
CA GLY A 526 -32.28 3.51 23.06
C GLY A 526 -31.51 3.20 21.78
N ILE A 527 -31.26 1.92 21.55
CA ILE A 527 -30.58 1.41 20.38
C ILE A 527 -31.62 1.03 19.31
N PHE A 528 -31.44 1.56 18.11
CA PHE A 528 -32.32 1.32 16.97
C PHE A 528 -31.50 0.91 15.74
N ILE A 529 -32.14 0.23 14.81
CA ILE A 529 -31.64 0.03 13.46
C ILE A 529 -32.21 1.15 12.60
N MET A 530 -31.35 2.01 12.10
CA MET A 530 -31.71 3.07 11.16
C MET A 530 -31.53 2.55 9.74
N LYS A 531 -32.58 2.66 8.92
CA LYS A 531 -32.55 2.34 7.49
C LYS A 531 -32.84 3.60 6.68
N GLN A 532 -31.91 3.97 5.80
CA GLN A 532 -32.06 5.06 4.85
C GLN A 532 -31.66 4.55 3.47
N GLY A 533 -32.63 4.30 2.60
CA GLY A 533 -32.41 3.57 1.35
C GLY A 533 -31.86 2.15 1.64
N ASN A 534 -30.71 1.81 1.04
CA ASN A 534 -30.00 0.53 1.28
C ASN A 534 -29.08 0.58 2.50
N ASN A 535 -28.79 1.77 3.03
CA ASN A 535 -27.93 1.91 4.19
C ASN A 535 -28.68 1.50 5.47
N VAL A 536 -28.15 0.51 6.16
CA VAL A 536 -28.65 0.00 7.44
C VAL A 536 -27.54 0.12 8.47
N ARG A 537 -27.78 0.86 9.54
CA ARG A 537 -26.81 1.00 10.63
C ARG A 537 -27.48 1.02 11.99
N LYS A 538 -26.76 0.54 12.99
CA LYS A 538 -27.16 0.63 14.39
C LYS A 538 -26.90 2.07 14.89
N VAL A 539 -27.89 2.67 15.49
CA VAL A 539 -27.79 4.04 16.03
C VAL A 539 -28.28 4.07 17.46
N PHE A 540 -27.68 4.92 18.25
CA PHE A 540 -28.16 5.26 19.59
C PHE A 540 -28.87 6.62 19.52
N LYS A 541 -30.07 6.71 20.09
CA LYS A 541 -30.81 7.96 20.23
C LYS A 541 -30.89 8.33 21.71
N HIS A 542 -30.65 9.58 22.03
CA HIS A 542 -30.79 10.18 23.36
C HIS A 542 -32.15 10.81 23.55
#